data_a01c2698ec818271025a197f1b805a2d
#
_entry.id   a01c2698ec818271025a197f1b805a2d
#
_cell.length_a   1.000
_cell.length_b   1.000
_cell.length_c   1.000
_cell.angle_alpha   90.00
_cell.angle_beta   90.00
_cell.angle_gamma   90.00
#
_symmetry.space_group_name_H-M   'P 1'
#
loop_
_entity.id
_entity.type
_entity.pdbx_description
1 polymer ?
#
loop_
_entity_poly.entity_id
_entity_poly.type
_entity_poly.pdbx_seq_one_letter_code
_entity_poly.pdbx_strand_id
1 'polypeptide(L)'
;MQFWGVNAAIFLAYSLILNKFNKKEIYLWISFIHLCSLAALRGIRIGTDTFRYSSDYLRISKNIFGGSVTIPKSSLMHRYFSFVSIFFPGRNGYMITTSIPTISGVFLLIKKYSKITSIAFIYIWAFIYTSFL
;
A
#
# COMPACT_ATOMS: atom_id res chain seq x y z
N MET A 1 6.74 16.03 9.88
CA MET A 1 6.68 15.19 11.11
C MET A 1 5.28 15.02 11.68
N GLN A 2 4.42 16.04 11.72
CA GLN A 2 3.08 15.97 12.33
C GLN A 2 2.17 14.88 11.74
N PHE A 3 2.14 14.72 10.43
CA PHE A 3 1.29 13.72 9.75
C PHE A 3 1.52 12.29 10.26
N TRP A 4 2.76 11.90 10.46
CA TRP A 4 3.11 10.55 10.93
C TRP A 4 2.77 10.34 12.39
N GLY A 5 2.98 11.35 13.23
CA GLY A 5 2.60 11.32 14.64
C GLY A 5 1.08 11.18 14.83
N VAL A 6 0.28 11.89 14.04
CA VAL A 6 -1.18 11.79 14.07
C VAL A 6 -1.63 10.38 13.69
N ASN A 7 -1.07 9.80 12.63
CA ASN A 7 -1.45 8.44 12.22
C ASN A 7 -1.05 7.39 13.27
N ALA A 8 0.12 7.53 13.91
CA ALA A 8 0.49 6.66 15.03
C ALA A 8 -0.49 6.76 16.19
N ALA A 9 -0.89 7.97 16.56
CA ALA A 9 -1.89 8.19 17.61
C ALA A 9 -3.24 7.56 17.26
N ILE A 10 -3.67 7.63 16.01
CA ILE A 10 -4.90 6.99 15.52
C ILE A 10 -4.81 5.47 15.64
N PHE A 11 -3.70 4.82 15.25
CA PHE A 11 -3.50 3.38 15.41
C PHE A 11 -3.50 2.95 16.88
N LEU A 12 -2.88 3.74 17.76
CA LEU A 12 -2.92 3.50 19.21
C LEU A 12 -4.33 3.61 19.76
N ALA A 13 -5.08 4.64 19.36
CA ALA A 13 -6.47 4.83 19.78
C ALA A 13 -7.35 3.63 19.33
N TYR A 14 -7.23 3.18 18.09
CA TYR A 14 -7.93 1.97 17.61
C TYR A 14 -7.57 0.75 18.46
N SER A 15 -6.28 0.58 18.75
CA SER A 15 -5.80 -0.54 19.57
C SER A 15 -6.43 -0.53 20.97
N LEU A 16 -6.43 0.62 21.64
CA LEU A 16 -6.96 0.74 23.01
C LEU A 16 -8.48 0.51 23.05
N ILE A 17 -9.22 1.13 22.13
CA ILE A 17 -10.68 1.04 22.09
C ILE A 17 -11.11 -0.39 21.74
N LEU A 18 -10.56 -0.98 20.68
CA LEU A 18 -11.04 -2.26 20.19
C LEU A 18 -10.53 -3.46 21.00
N ASN A 19 -9.37 -3.35 21.65
CA ASN A 19 -8.92 -4.35 22.63
C ASN A 19 -9.85 -4.41 23.85
N LYS A 20 -10.34 -3.25 24.32
CA LYS A 20 -11.32 -3.20 25.44
C LYS A 20 -12.60 -3.99 25.12
N PHE A 21 -13.00 -4.04 23.86
CA PHE A 21 -14.20 -4.75 23.40
C PHE A 21 -13.90 -6.15 22.83
N ASN A 22 -12.68 -6.64 22.96
CA ASN A 22 -12.22 -7.94 22.42
C ASN A 22 -12.53 -8.15 20.92
N LYS A 23 -12.52 -7.07 20.13
CA LYS A 23 -12.88 -7.07 18.69
C LYS A 23 -11.66 -7.09 17.80
N LYS A 24 -10.80 -8.10 17.96
CA LYS A 24 -9.54 -8.27 17.20
C LYS A 24 -9.72 -8.21 15.68
N GLU A 25 -10.74 -8.87 15.14
CA GLU A 25 -10.99 -8.91 13.69
C GLU A 25 -11.34 -7.52 13.13
N ILE A 26 -12.16 -6.75 13.87
CA ILE A 26 -12.52 -5.38 13.47
C ILE A 26 -11.29 -4.48 13.46
N TYR A 27 -10.43 -4.59 14.48
CA TYR A 27 -9.17 -3.86 14.52
C TYR A 27 -8.29 -4.16 13.29
N LEU A 28 -8.16 -5.44 12.94
CA LEU A 28 -7.40 -5.87 11.77
C LEU A 28 -7.90 -5.21 10.49
N TRP A 29 -9.21 -5.25 10.24
CA TRP A 29 -9.80 -4.69 9.04
C TRP A 29 -9.70 -3.16 8.97
N ILE A 30 -9.97 -2.46 10.07
CA ILE A 30 -9.83 -1.00 10.13
C ILE A 30 -8.39 -0.59 9.86
N SER A 31 -7.42 -1.26 10.51
CA SER A 31 -6.00 -0.98 10.31
C SER A 31 -5.55 -1.27 8.87
N PHE A 32 -6.04 -2.35 8.26
CA PHE A 32 -5.78 -2.67 6.87
C PHE A 32 -6.29 -1.58 5.92
N ILE A 33 -7.55 -1.20 6.04
CA ILE A 33 -8.16 -0.16 5.19
C ILE A 33 -7.42 1.17 5.37
N HIS A 34 -7.09 1.54 6.60
CA HIS A 34 -6.35 2.76 6.89
C HIS A 34 -4.96 2.76 6.23
N LEU A 35 -4.18 1.69 6.38
CA LEU A 35 -2.86 1.57 5.75
C LEU A 35 -2.95 1.59 4.21
N CYS A 36 -3.92 0.88 3.63
CA CYS A 36 -4.14 0.91 2.19
C CYS A 36 -4.47 2.33 1.69
N SER A 37 -5.32 3.05 2.41
CA SER A 37 -5.68 4.43 2.08
C SER A 37 -4.48 5.36 2.15
N LEU A 38 -3.67 5.29 3.22
CA LEU A 38 -2.46 6.08 3.36
C LEU A 38 -1.45 5.80 2.23
N ALA A 39 -1.26 4.52 1.91
CA ALA A 39 -0.31 4.13 0.88
C ALA A 39 -0.80 4.48 -0.54
N ALA A 40 -2.10 4.37 -0.81
CA ALA A 40 -2.70 4.73 -2.10
C ALA A 40 -2.73 6.24 -2.34
N LEU A 41 -2.94 7.03 -1.28
CA LEU A 41 -3.06 8.49 -1.36
C LEU A 41 -1.71 9.21 -1.18
N ARG A 42 -0.63 8.49 -0.91
CA ARG A 42 0.69 9.10 -0.77
C ARG A 42 1.13 9.80 -2.05
N GLY A 43 1.88 10.92 -1.89
CA GLY A 43 2.47 11.62 -3.03
C GLY A 43 3.55 10.78 -3.73
N ILE A 44 3.66 10.91 -5.04
CA ILE A 44 4.67 10.21 -5.86
C ILE A 44 6.12 10.61 -5.56
N ARG A 45 6.32 11.71 -4.85
CA ARG A 45 7.64 12.18 -4.43
C ARG A 45 8.13 11.51 -3.15
N ILE A 46 7.28 10.67 -2.54
CA ILE A 46 7.61 9.92 -1.32
C ILE A 46 8.17 8.56 -1.73
N GLY A 47 9.43 8.32 -1.42
CA GLY A 47 10.18 7.11 -1.79
C GLY A 47 11.04 7.32 -3.04
N THR A 48 12.29 6.90 -2.95
CA THR A 48 13.35 7.15 -3.95
C THR A 48 12.99 6.70 -5.36
N ASP A 49 12.35 5.56 -5.49
CA ASP A 49 12.05 4.95 -6.79
C ASP A 49 10.59 5.10 -7.24
N THR A 50 9.72 5.67 -6.39
CA THR A 50 8.29 5.79 -6.68
C THR A 50 8.02 6.59 -7.95
N PHE A 51 8.75 7.68 -8.16
CA PHE A 51 8.63 8.50 -9.36
C PHE A 51 8.97 7.73 -10.64
N ARG A 52 10.06 6.97 -10.63
CA ARG A 52 10.53 6.18 -11.76
C ARG A 52 9.48 5.12 -12.14
N TYR A 53 9.06 4.31 -11.19
CA TYR A 53 8.09 3.24 -11.44
C TYR A 53 6.70 3.76 -11.81
N SER A 54 6.26 4.88 -11.23
CA SER A 54 4.99 5.50 -11.62
C SER A 54 5.04 6.07 -13.05
N SER A 55 6.20 6.57 -13.49
CA SER A 55 6.41 7.06 -14.86
C SER A 55 6.40 5.89 -15.87
N ASP A 56 7.04 4.77 -15.52
CA ASP A 56 7.00 3.56 -16.33
C ASP A 56 5.58 2.99 -16.44
N TYR A 57 4.85 2.94 -15.33
CA TYR A 57 3.45 2.53 -15.33
C TYR A 57 2.57 3.40 -16.22
N LEU A 58 2.73 4.73 -16.15
CA LEU A 58 2.00 5.67 -16.99
C LEU A 58 2.32 5.49 -18.48
N ARG A 59 3.59 5.23 -18.82
CA ARG A 59 4.01 4.96 -20.20
C ARG A 59 3.34 3.69 -20.73
N ILE A 60 3.33 2.62 -19.93
CA ILE A 60 2.67 1.35 -20.28
C ILE A 60 1.16 1.56 -20.45
N SER A 61 0.53 2.23 -19.52
CA SER A 61 -0.91 2.54 -19.57
C SER A 61 -1.28 3.32 -20.82
N LYS A 62 -0.53 4.36 -21.18
CA LYS A 62 -0.78 5.15 -22.38
C LYS A 62 -0.59 4.31 -23.66
N ASN A 63 0.40 3.44 -23.73
CA ASN A 63 0.63 2.58 -24.89
C ASN A 63 -0.50 1.58 -25.11
N ILE A 64 -1.05 1.02 -24.05
CA ILE A 64 -2.19 0.10 -24.12
C ILE A 64 -3.44 0.82 -24.66
N PHE A 65 -3.76 1.99 -24.15
CA PHE A 65 -4.94 2.76 -24.59
C PHE A 65 -4.70 3.51 -25.91
N GLY A 66 -3.45 3.78 -26.28
CA GLY A 66 -3.07 4.43 -27.54
C GLY A 66 -2.91 3.47 -28.73
N GLY A 67 -3.16 2.17 -28.57
CA GLY A 67 -3.11 1.16 -29.65
C GLY A 67 -1.70 0.73 -30.07
N SER A 68 -0.63 1.27 -29.51
CA SER A 68 0.76 0.86 -29.78
C SER A 68 1.27 -0.08 -28.69
N VAL A 69 0.79 -1.34 -28.73
CA VAL A 69 1.18 -2.37 -27.74
C VAL A 69 2.53 -2.94 -28.08
N THR A 70 3.61 -2.25 -27.78
CA THR A 70 4.93 -2.86 -27.62
C THR A 70 5.12 -3.16 -26.12
N ILE A 71 4.57 -4.30 -25.66
CA ILE A 71 4.89 -4.83 -24.33
C ILE A 71 6.34 -5.32 -24.38
N PRO A 72 7.26 -4.70 -23.63
CA PRO A 72 8.63 -5.22 -23.54
C PRO A 72 8.56 -6.65 -22.99
N LYS A 73 9.02 -7.63 -23.75
CA LYS A 73 8.91 -9.07 -23.43
C LYS A 73 9.67 -9.52 -22.19
N SER A 74 10.41 -8.63 -21.51
CA SER A 74 11.51 -9.05 -20.65
C SER A 74 11.30 -9.01 -19.14
N SER A 75 10.24 -8.38 -18.60
CA SER A 75 10.09 -8.26 -17.14
C SER A 75 8.69 -8.63 -16.65
N LEU A 76 8.63 -9.50 -15.63
CA LEU A 76 7.39 -9.84 -14.92
C LEU A 76 6.66 -8.58 -14.43
N MET A 77 7.41 -7.56 -13.99
CA MET A 77 6.87 -6.29 -13.55
C MET A 77 6.13 -5.53 -14.66
N HIS A 78 6.67 -5.53 -15.88
CA HIS A 78 6.00 -4.91 -17.02
C HIS A 78 4.70 -5.63 -17.39
N ARG A 79 4.69 -6.96 -17.34
CA ARG A 79 3.47 -7.75 -17.59
C ARG A 79 2.40 -7.46 -16.52
N TYR A 80 2.81 -7.40 -15.25
CA TYR A 80 1.92 -7.03 -14.17
C TYR A 80 1.34 -5.62 -14.36
N PHE A 81 2.17 -4.63 -14.66
CA PHE A 81 1.74 -3.26 -14.93
C PHE A 81 0.80 -3.18 -16.13
N SER A 82 1.09 -3.93 -17.20
CA SER A 82 0.22 -3.99 -18.38
C SER A 82 -1.16 -4.53 -18.02
N PHE A 83 -1.21 -5.64 -17.30
CA PHE A 83 -2.47 -6.24 -16.89
C PHE A 83 -3.28 -5.30 -15.97
N VAL A 84 -2.64 -4.74 -14.99
CA VAL A 84 -3.32 -3.90 -13.98
C VAL A 84 -3.74 -2.55 -14.54
N SER A 85 -2.98 -1.98 -15.49
CA SER A 85 -3.31 -0.69 -16.09
C SER A 85 -4.59 -0.72 -16.93
N ILE A 86 -5.07 -1.90 -17.32
CA ILE A 86 -6.39 -2.07 -17.96
C ILE A 86 -7.52 -1.66 -16.99
N PHE A 87 -7.39 -2.03 -15.73
CA PHE A 87 -8.41 -1.77 -14.70
C PHE A 87 -8.23 -0.42 -14.01
N PHE A 88 -6.99 0.00 -13.82
CA PHE A 88 -6.62 1.21 -13.08
C PHE A 88 -5.69 2.10 -13.92
N PRO A 89 -6.19 2.75 -14.96
CA PRO A 89 -5.37 3.63 -15.78
C PRO A 89 -4.92 4.87 -14.99
N GLY A 90 -3.77 5.41 -15.36
CA GLY A 90 -3.26 6.64 -14.79
C GLY A 90 -2.38 6.48 -13.55
N ARG A 91 -1.91 7.61 -13.03
CA ARG A 91 -0.91 7.67 -11.96
C ARG A 91 -1.37 7.02 -10.64
N ASN A 92 -2.61 7.25 -10.27
CA ASN A 92 -3.18 6.69 -9.03
C ASN A 92 -3.29 5.17 -9.11
N GLY A 93 -3.46 4.62 -10.31
CA GLY A 93 -3.46 3.19 -10.56
C GLY A 93 -2.17 2.52 -10.05
N TYR A 94 -1.01 3.10 -10.33
CA TYR A 94 0.26 2.59 -9.81
C TYR A 94 0.27 2.49 -8.28
N MET A 95 -0.16 3.53 -7.58
CA MET A 95 -0.17 3.54 -6.11
C MET A 95 -1.12 2.49 -5.54
N ILE A 96 -2.33 2.40 -6.06
CA ILE A 96 -3.33 1.42 -5.63
C ILE A 96 -2.82 -0.01 -5.83
N THR A 97 -2.30 -0.29 -7.01
CA THR A 97 -1.91 -1.65 -7.41
C THR A 97 -0.65 -2.17 -6.75
N THR A 98 0.24 -1.30 -6.34
CA THR A 98 1.42 -1.70 -5.55
C THR A 98 1.11 -1.78 -4.07
N SER A 99 0.25 -0.91 -3.54
CA SER A 99 -0.06 -0.84 -2.10
C SER A 99 -0.95 -2.00 -1.64
N ILE A 100 -2.00 -2.33 -2.40
CA ILE A 100 -2.95 -3.35 -1.99
C ILE A 100 -2.29 -4.73 -1.83
N PRO A 101 -1.54 -5.29 -2.81
CA PRO A 101 -0.92 -6.59 -2.64
C PRO A 101 0.10 -6.63 -1.50
N THR A 102 0.91 -5.57 -1.37
CA THR A 102 1.94 -5.49 -0.34
C THR A 102 1.32 -5.50 1.06
N ILE A 103 0.33 -4.63 1.30
CA ILE A 103 -0.33 -4.53 2.59
C ILE A 103 -1.18 -5.77 2.87
N SER A 104 -1.81 -6.37 1.84
CA SER A 104 -2.55 -7.62 1.97
C SER A 104 -1.65 -8.77 2.43
N GLY A 105 -0.46 -8.90 1.85
CA GLY A 105 0.52 -9.90 2.28
C GLY A 105 0.88 -9.75 3.76
N VAL A 106 1.19 -8.53 4.17
CA VAL A 106 1.49 -8.20 5.57
C VAL A 106 0.29 -8.50 6.49
N PHE A 107 -0.91 -8.09 6.08
CA PHE A 107 -2.15 -8.35 6.83
C PHE A 107 -2.38 -9.84 7.07
N LEU A 108 -2.22 -10.67 6.05
CA LEU A 108 -2.37 -12.12 6.15
C LEU A 108 -1.33 -12.74 7.10
N LEU A 109 -0.10 -12.27 7.05
CA LEU A 109 0.95 -12.72 7.97
C LEU A 109 0.62 -12.36 9.42
N ILE A 110 0.19 -11.12 9.68
CA ILE A 110 -0.22 -10.70 11.02
C ILE A 110 -1.41 -11.52 11.52
N LYS A 111 -2.42 -11.69 10.67
CA LYS A 111 -3.63 -12.47 11.03
C LYS A 111 -3.28 -13.89 11.42
N LYS A 112 -2.33 -14.52 10.70
CA LYS A 112 -1.96 -15.92 10.90
C LYS A 112 -1.00 -16.12 12.07
N TYR A 113 0.00 -15.26 12.22
CA TYR A 113 1.13 -15.52 13.11
C TYR A 113 1.19 -14.64 14.36
N SER A 114 0.54 -13.48 14.36
CA SER A 114 0.63 -12.57 15.50
C SER A 114 -0.41 -12.88 16.57
N LYS A 115 0.08 -13.10 17.80
CA LYS A 115 -0.77 -13.19 19.00
C LYS A 115 -1.28 -11.80 19.42
N ILE A 116 -0.45 -10.77 19.27
CA ILE A 116 -0.75 -9.38 19.64
C ILE A 116 -0.72 -8.52 18.37
N THR A 117 -1.85 -8.46 17.71
CA THR A 117 -2.02 -7.78 16.42
C THR A 117 -1.74 -6.27 16.46
N SER A 118 -2.07 -5.62 17.56
CA SER A 118 -1.85 -4.17 17.73
C SER A 118 -0.37 -3.81 17.67
N ILE A 119 0.47 -4.57 18.36
CA ILE A 119 1.92 -4.36 18.38
C ILE A 119 2.49 -4.61 16.99
N ALA A 120 2.05 -5.67 16.31
CA ALA A 120 2.53 -5.99 14.96
C ALA A 120 2.25 -4.86 13.95
N PHE A 121 1.06 -4.25 13.99
CA PHE A 121 0.74 -3.10 13.12
C PHE A 121 1.56 -1.86 13.45
N ILE A 122 1.84 -1.58 14.72
CA ILE A 122 2.69 -0.46 15.13
C ILE A 122 4.12 -0.66 14.62
N TYR A 123 4.67 -1.87 14.73
CA TYR A 123 6.00 -2.19 14.19
C TYR A 123 6.06 -2.03 12.66
N ILE A 124 5.07 -2.51 11.94
CA ILE A 124 5.03 -2.38 10.49
C ILE A 124 4.88 -0.92 10.09
N TRP A 125 4.04 -0.17 10.79
CA TRP A 125 3.90 1.25 10.57
C TRP A 125 5.25 1.98 10.82
N ALA A 126 5.95 1.68 11.90
CA ALA A 126 7.27 2.24 12.19
C ALA A 126 8.31 1.86 11.11
N PHE A 127 8.30 0.61 10.64
CA PHE A 127 9.17 0.16 9.57
C PHE A 127 8.89 0.88 8.25
N ILE A 128 7.63 1.02 7.88
CA ILE A 128 7.21 1.80 6.70
C ILE A 128 7.68 3.25 6.85
N TYR A 129 7.52 3.84 8.03
CA TYR A 129 7.97 5.20 8.31
C TYR A 129 9.48 5.38 8.12
N THR A 130 10.30 4.50 8.69
CA THR A 130 11.76 4.56 8.57
C THR A 130 12.26 4.33 7.15
N SER A 131 11.50 3.61 6.33
CA SER A 131 11.84 3.36 4.91
C SER A 131 11.49 4.55 4.00
N PHE A 132 10.78 5.55 4.51
CA PHE A 132 10.36 6.75 3.76
C PHE A 132 11.05 8.04 4.21
N LEU A 133 11.90 7.99 5.24
CA LEU A 133 12.80 9.07 5.62
C LEU A 133 14.07 9.03 4.78
#